data_d64d34883d26ff18bc032d5d7e3ebd83
#
_entry.id   d64d34883d26ff18bc032d5d7e3ebd83
#
_cell.length_a   1.000
_cell.length_b   1.000
_cell.length_c   1.000
_cell.angle_alpha   90.00
_cell.angle_beta   90.00
_cell.angle_gamma   90.00
#
_symmetry.space_group_name_H-M   'P 1'
#
loop_
_entity.id
_entity.type
_entity.pdbx_description
1 polymer ?
#
loop_
_entity_poly.entity_id
_entity_poly.type
_entity_poly.pdbx_seq_one_letter_code
_entity_poly.pdbx_strand_id
1 'polypeptide(L)'
;MTDKKTETEKTETEKTDRAGTKDITVVHLVRHGEVHNPQGVLYGRRPGYHLSDLGRKMADRVAEHLEKRDITHVVASPLERAQETAAPVATSHGLDVAVDERLIEAANVFEGKTFGVGDGALRKPDNWKHLTNPFKPSWGEPYIEQVVRMMGALDAARDAARGHEAVCVSHQLPIWIVRSFVERRRLWHDPRRRQCTLASLTSFTYQGDKIVSVGYTEPAVDLVPPHLRAGAKPVKGKSKAFGA
;
A
#
# COMPACT_ATOMS: atom_id res chain seq x y z
N MET A 1 8.87 40.08 42.30
CA MET A 1 9.98 39.24 41.83
C MET A 1 9.49 37.82 41.44
N THR A 2 8.23 37.68 40.95
CA THR A 2 7.56 36.41 40.69
C THR A 2 7.18 36.19 39.20
N ASP A 3 7.31 37.21 38.35
CA ASP A 3 6.83 37.05 36.94
C ASP A 3 7.89 36.52 35.95
N LYS A 4 9.17 36.57 36.28
CA LYS A 4 10.23 36.11 35.36
C LYS A 4 10.44 34.59 35.31
N LYS A 5 10.02 33.87 36.36
CA LYS A 5 10.16 32.41 36.43
C LYS A 5 9.10 31.67 35.64
N THR A 6 7.89 32.23 35.52
CA THR A 6 6.74 31.63 34.83
C THR A 6 6.86 31.74 33.29
N GLU A 7 7.52 32.81 32.81
CA GLU A 7 7.73 32.99 31.36
C GLU A 7 8.83 32.07 30.81
N THR A 8 9.88 31.80 31.59
CA THR A 8 10.99 30.93 31.20
C THR A 8 10.53 29.44 31.14
N GLU A 9 9.70 29.00 32.11
CA GLU A 9 9.14 27.65 32.13
C GLU A 9 8.15 27.41 30.98
N LYS A 10 7.32 28.41 30.61
CA LYS A 10 6.42 28.29 29.43
C LYS A 10 7.20 28.20 28.12
N THR A 11 8.29 28.94 27.98
CA THR A 11 9.09 28.96 26.75
C THR A 11 9.91 27.69 26.56
N GLU A 12 10.37 27.06 27.68
CA GLU A 12 11.05 25.77 27.62
C GLU A 12 10.07 24.61 27.33
N THR A 13 8.87 24.63 27.91
CA THR A 13 7.84 23.60 27.65
C THR A 13 7.34 23.68 26.18
N GLU A 14 7.09 24.86 25.63
CA GLU A 14 6.74 25.05 24.21
C GLU A 14 7.87 24.67 23.26
N LYS A 15 9.13 24.87 23.61
CA LYS A 15 10.28 24.43 22.82
C LYS A 15 10.47 22.92 22.85
N THR A 16 10.19 22.26 23.96
CA THR A 16 10.29 20.79 24.10
C THR A 16 9.19 20.09 23.34
N ASP A 17 7.96 20.62 23.37
CA ASP A 17 6.84 20.08 22.61
C ASP A 17 7.03 20.27 21.08
N ARG A 18 7.58 21.39 20.63
CA ARG A 18 7.90 21.62 19.21
C ARG A 18 9.07 20.79 18.71
N ALA A 19 10.03 20.44 19.55
CA ALA A 19 11.13 19.54 19.19
C ALA A 19 10.65 18.09 19.04
N GLY A 20 9.73 17.64 19.91
CA GLY A 20 9.17 16.28 19.86
C GLY A 20 8.29 16.00 18.64
N THR A 21 7.59 17.01 18.10
CA THR A 21 6.73 16.86 16.91
C THR A 21 7.52 16.87 15.60
N LYS A 22 8.69 17.50 15.54
CA LYS A 22 9.54 17.54 14.33
C LYS A 22 10.21 16.20 13.99
N ASP A 23 10.20 15.25 14.90
CA ASP A 23 10.77 13.91 14.68
C ASP A 23 9.75 12.86 14.20
N ILE A 24 8.47 13.22 14.12
CA ILE A 24 7.42 12.29 13.64
C ILE A 24 7.24 12.46 12.15
N THR A 25 7.33 11.36 11.42
CA THR A 25 7.04 11.28 9.98
C THR A 25 6.05 10.16 9.75
N VAL A 26 5.05 10.36 8.89
CA VAL A 26 4.10 9.30 8.53
C VAL A 26 4.25 8.95 7.05
N VAL A 27 4.41 7.68 6.75
CA VAL A 27 4.41 7.18 5.37
C VAL A 27 3.18 6.30 5.16
N HIS A 28 2.30 6.75 4.26
CA HIS A 28 1.08 6.04 3.88
C HIS A 28 1.34 5.17 2.66
N LEU A 29 1.31 3.84 2.82
CA LEU A 29 1.24 2.92 1.69
C LEU A 29 -0.20 2.76 1.26
N VAL A 30 -0.53 3.19 0.05
CA VAL A 30 -1.86 3.11 -0.55
C VAL A 30 -1.88 1.98 -1.58
N ARG A 31 -2.84 1.08 -1.50
CA ARG A 31 -3.11 0.15 -2.60
C ARG A 31 -3.85 0.87 -3.70
N HIS A 32 -3.46 0.67 -4.97
CA HIS A 32 -4.18 1.23 -6.12
C HIS A 32 -5.68 0.91 -6.10
N GLY A 33 -6.48 1.74 -6.76
CA GLY A 33 -7.91 1.57 -6.96
C GLY A 33 -8.27 0.38 -7.85
N GLU A 34 -9.56 0.17 -8.10
CA GLU A 34 -10.02 -0.90 -8.99
C GLU A 34 -9.51 -0.71 -10.42
N VAL A 35 -9.13 -1.82 -11.05
CA VAL A 35 -8.59 -1.85 -12.41
C VAL A 35 -9.65 -2.32 -13.39
N HIS A 36 -9.71 -1.72 -14.58
CA HIS A 36 -10.54 -2.21 -15.68
C HIS A 36 -9.98 -3.52 -16.21
N ASN A 37 -10.57 -4.63 -15.77
CA ASN A 37 -10.13 -5.99 -16.12
C ASN A 37 -11.34 -6.91 -16.39
N PRO A 38 -12.09 -6.68 -17.46
CA PRO A 38 -13.30 -7.45 -17.76
C PRO A 38 -13.04 -8.93 -18.03
N GLN A 39 -11.82 -9.27 -18.45
CA GLN A 39 -11.43 -10.65 -18.76
C GLN A 39 -10.95 -11.43 -17.52
N GLY A 40 -10.79 -10.77 -16.36
CA GLY A 40 -10.32 -11.43 -15.13
C GLY A 40 -8.90 -12.01 -15.24
N VAL A 41 -8.02 -11.35 -16.00
CA VAL A 41 -6.62 -11.77 -16.18
C VAL A 41 -5.82 -11.38 -14.95
N LEU A 42 -4.91 -12.26 -14.52
CA LEU A 42 -3.89 -11.89 -13.55
C LEU A 42 -2.87 -10.96 -14.24
N TYR A 43 -3.03 -9.66 -14.04
CA TYR A 43 -2.24 -8.66 -14.78
C TYR A 43 -0.84 -8.43 -14.19
N GLY A 44 -0.61 -8.67 -12.88
CA GLY A 44 0.71 -8.55 -12.26
C GLY A 44 1.46 -7.27 -12.63
N ARG A 45 2.62 -7.39 -13.26
CA ARG A 45 3.45 -6.27 -13.75
C ARG A 45 3.15 -5.83 -15.18
N ARG A 46 2.13 -6.39 -15.82
CA ARG A 46 1.80 -6.07 -17.22
C ARG A 46 1.33 -4.61 -17.35
N PRO A 47 1.81 -3.89 -18.39
CA PRO A 47 1.36 -2.54 -18.71
C PRO A 47 -0.04 -2.54 -19.32
N GLY A 48 -0.66 -1.36 -19.42
CA GLY A 48 -1.96 -1.16 -20.05
C GLY A 48 -3.16 -1.51 -19.16
N TYR A 49 -2.94 -1.75 -17.87
CA TYR A 49 -4.00 -1.97 -16.88
C TYR A 49 -4.27 -0.71 -16.08
N HIS A 50 -5.22 0.09 -16.58
CA HIS A 50 -5.65 1.36 -16.02
C HIS A 50 -6.76 1.20 -14.99
N LEU A 51 -7.01 2.25 -14.18
CA LEU A 51 -8.15 2.27 -13.29
C LEU A 51 -9.47 2.21 -14.07
N SER A 52 -10.45 1.51 -13.50
CA SER A 52 -11.85 1.62 -13.93
C SER A 52 -12.44 2.98 -13.49
N ASP A 53 -13.67 3.29 -13.93
CA ASP A 53 -14.39 4.46 -13.42
C ASP A 53 -14.63 4.37 -11.90
N LEU A 54 -14.83 3.15 -11.39
CA LEU A 54 -14.91 2.92 -9.95
C LEU A 54 -13.57 3.13 -9.26
N GLY A 55 -12.47 2.67 -9.88
CA GLY A 55 -11.12 2.87 -9.38
C GLY A 55 -10.72 4.34 -9.30
N ARG A 56 -11.13 5.16 -10.27
CA ARG A 56 -10.94 6.63 -10.23
C ARG A 56 -11.69 7.26 -9.06
N LYS A 57 -12.96 6.90 -8.85
CA LYS A 57 -13.72 7.36 -7.67
C LYS A 57 -13.07 6.92 -6.34
N MET A 58 -12.47 5.73 -6.31
CA MET A 58 -11.70 5.29 -5.13
C MET A 58 -10.46 6.15 -4.91
N ALA A 59 -9.75 6.53 -5.97
CA ALA A 59 -8.58 7.42 -5.88
C ALA A 59 -8.97 8.81 -5.38
N ASP A 60 -10.09 9.38 -5.88
CA ASP A 60 -10.64 10.64 -5.40
C ASP A 60 -10.98 10.57 -3.91
N ARG A 61 -11.58 9.46 -3.45
CA ARG A 61 -11.91 9.27 -2.04
C ARG A 61 -10.65 9.19 -1.14
N VAL A 62 -9.54 8.64 -1.66
CA VAL A 62 -8.25 8.69 -0.95
C VAL A 62 -7.74 10.12 -0.85
N ALA A 63 -7.82 10.90 -1.93
CA ALA A 63 -7.43 12.30 -1.94
C ALA A 63 -8.25 13.14 -0.95
N GLU A 64 -9.58 12.99 -0.94
CA GLU A 64 -10.48 13.63 0.03
C GLU A 64 -10.09 13.28 1.49
N HIS A 65 -9.78 12.01 1.75
CA HIS A 65 -9.38 11.55 3.09
C HIS A 65 -8.06 12.18 3.56
N LEU A 66 -7.15 12.43 2.63
CA LEU A 66 -5.83 12.99 2.90
C LEU A 66 -5.74 14.51 2.73
N GLU A 67 -6.79 15.18 2.25
CA GLU A 67 -6.80 16.61 1.89
C GLU A 67 -6.24 17.53 2.98
N LYS A 68 -6.55 17.22 4.25
CA LYS A 68 -6.14 18.04 5.42
C LYS A 68 -4.86 17.54 6.07
N ARG A 69 -4.20 16.54 5.48
CA ARG A 69 -2.94 15.99 5.99
C ARG A 69 -1.77 16.80 5.44
N ASP A 70 -0.68 16.80 6.18
CA ASP A 70 0.55 17.53 5.84
C ASP A 70 1.42 16.74 4.87
N ILE A 71 0.85 16.39 3.70
CA ILE A 71 1.53 15.60 2.66
C ILE A 71 2.52 16.50 1.90
N THR A 72 3.79 16.16 1.94
CA THR A 72 4.88 16.88 1.24
C THR A 72 5.57 16.04 0.18
N HIS A 73 5.27 14.74 0.09
CA HIS A 73 5.86 13.85 -0.91
C HIS A 73 4.85 12.79 -1.36
N VAL A 74 4.70 12.65 -2.70
CA VAL A 74 3.87 11.62 -3.33
C VAL A 74 4.70 10.83 -4.30
N VAL A 75 4.74 9.51 -4.13
CA VAL A 75 5.49 8.60 -4.98
C VAL A 75 4.65 7.37 -5.33
N ALA A 76 4.80 6.85 -6.54
CA ALA A 76 4.03 5.70 -7.00
C ALA A 76 4.91 4.64 -7.66
N SER A 77 4.42 3.42 -7.67
CA SER A 77 4.87 2.36 -8.57
C SER A 77 4.85 2.84 -10.02
N PRO A 78 5.75 2.36 -10.91
CA PRO A 78 5.75 2.73 -12.33
C PRO A 78 4.49 2.28 -13.09
N LEU A 79 3.65 1.42 -12.52
CA LEU A 79 2.47 0.90 -13.19
C LEU A 79 1.32 1.93 -13.21
N GLU A 80 0.65 2.04 -14.36
CA GLU A 80 -0.32 3.10 -14.69
C GLU A 80 -1.40 3.24 -13.60
N ARG A 81 -2.00 2.15 -13.15
CA ARG A 81 -3.03 2.13 -12.10
C ARG A 81 -2.57 2.74 -10.78
N ALA A 82 -1.28 2.62 -10.45
CA ALA A 82 -0.73 3.20 -9.23
C ALA A 82 -0.52 4.71 -9.39
N GLN A 83 -0.01 5.15 -10.53
CA GLN A 83 0.16 6.57 -10.85
C GLN A 83 -1.20 7.27 -10.94
N GLU A 84 -2.20 6.66 -11.59
CA GLU A 84 -3.56 7.17 -11.66
C GLU A 84 -4.21 7.27 -10.27
N THR A 85 -3.88 6.36 -9.35
CA THR A 85 -4.36 6.44 -7.96
C THR A 85 -3.67 7.56 -7.18
N ALA A 86 -2.39 7.82 -7.45
CA ALA A 86 -1.60 8.85 -6.79
C ALA A 86 -1.95 10.28 -7.27
N ALA A 87 -2.33 10.42 -8.53
CA ALA A 87 -2.54 11.72 -9.17
C ALA A 87 -3.52 12.65 -8.44
N PRO A 88 -4.72 12.23 -7.98
CA PRO A 88 -5.63 13.10 -7.24
C PRO A 88 -5.04 13.59 -5.91
N VAL A 89 -4.28 12.75 -5.19
CA VAL A 89 -3.60 13.15 -3.95
C VAL A 89 -2.52 14.17 -4.23
N ALA A 90 -1.69 13.97 -5.25
CA ALA A 90 -0.66 14.92 -5.64
C ALA A 90 -1.29 16.27 -6.03
N THR A 91 -2.36 16.24 -6.84
CA THR A 91 -3.07 17.45 -7.27
C THR A 91 -3.63 18.24 -6.08
N SER A 92 -4.27 17.58 -5.10
CA SER A 92 -4.85 18.25 -3.94
C SER A 92 -3.81 18.93 -3.03
N HIS A 93 -2.54 18.52 -3.12
CA HIS A 93 -1.44 19.10 -2.35
C HIS A 93 -0.47 19.96 -3.19
N GLY A 94 -0.75 20.15 -4.49
CA GLY A 94 0.12 20.93 -5.37
C GLY A 94 1.48 20.27 -5.62
N LEU A 95 1.52 18.94 -5.64
CA LEU A 95 2.73 18.12 -5.78
C LEU A 95 2.72 17.36 -7.11
N ASP A 96 3.90 16.95 -7.56
CA ASP A 96 4.09 15.98 -8.64
C ASP A 96 4.15 14.56 -8.08
N VAL A 97 3.77 13.57 -8.91
CA VAL A 97 3.94 12.16 -8.59
C VAL A 97 5.34 11.69 -9.00
N ALA A 98 6.19 11.40 -8.03
CA ALA A 98 7.47 10.74 -8.28
C ALA A 98 7.25 9.25 -8.60
N VAL A 99 8.22 8.61 -9.26
CA VAL A 99 8.17 7.17 -9.56
C VAL A 99 9.28 6.43 -8.83
N ASP A 100 8.94 5.31 -8.20
CA ASP A 100 9.92 4.43 -7.54
C ASP A 100 9.65 2.96 -7.92
N GLU A 101 10.60 2.37 -8.63
CA GLU A 101 10.56 0.98 -9.09
C GLU A 101 10.44 -0.03 -7.92
N ARG A 102 10.89 0.33 -6.73
CA ARG A 102 10.79 -0.51 -5.52
C ARG A 102 9.35 -0.71 -5.07
N LEU A 103 8.41 0.14 -5.51
CA LEU A 103 6.98 0.04 -5.20
C LEU A 103 6.20 -0.88 -6.16
N ILE A 104 6.86 -1.46 -7.17
CA ILE A 104 6.22 -2.31 -8.18
C ILE A 104 5.59 -3.56 -7.56
N GLU A 105 4.58 -4.13 -8.21
CA GLU A 105 3.93 -5.39 -7.81
C GLU A 105 4.95 -6.56 -7.77
N ALA A 106 4.66 -7.57 -6.98
CA ALA A 106 5.46 -8.78 -6.96
C ALA A 106 5.38 -9.53 -8.31
N ALA A 107 6.51 -9.97 -8.84
CA ALA A 107 6.52 -10.81 -10.04
C ALA A 107 5.77 -12.12 -9.81
N ASN A 108 5.02 -12.58 -10.81
CA ASN A 108 4.25 -13.81 -10.74
C ASN A 108 4.29 -14.56 -12.08
N VAL A 109 4.68 -15.84 -12.05
CA VAL A 109 4.77 -16.68 -13.26
C VAL A 109 3.41 -16.96 -13.92
N PHE A 110 2.31 -16.66 -13.26
CA PHE A 110 0.96 -16.81 -13.78
C PHE A 110 0.41 -15.54 -14.45
N GLU A 111 1.21 -14.50 -14.58
CA GLU A 111 0.81 -13.26 -15.26
C GLU A 111 0.31 -13.54 -16.68
N GLY A 112 -0.78 -12.88 -17.04
CA GLY A 112 -1.43 -13.07 -18.35
C GLY A 112 -2.37 -14.25 -18.45
N LYS A 113 -2.50 -15.07 -17.40
CA LYS A 113 -3.47 -16.17 -17.34
C LYS A 113 -4.71 -15.76 -16.57
N THR A 114 -5.85 -16.30 -16.93
CA THR A 114 -7.03 -16.28 -16.09
C THR A 114 -6.80 -17.27 -14.94
N PHE A 115 -6.43 -16.76 -13.79
CA PHE A 115 -6.10 -17.54 -12.62
C PHE A 115 -6.82 -16.96 -11.40
N GLY A 116 -7.78 -17.70 -10.84
CA GLY A 116 -8.53 -17.29 -9.66
C GLY A 116 -8.55 -18.39 -8.60
N VAL A 117 -8.69 -17.99 -7.34
CA VAL A 117 -8.89 -18.96 -6.25
C VAL A 117 -10.23 -19.65 -6.46
N GLY A 118 -10.17 -20.96 -6.73
CA GLY A 118 -11.37 -21.78 -6.94
C GLY A 118 -11.67 -22.11 -8.41
N ASP A 119 -10.91 -21.60 -9.37
CA ASP A 119 -11.06 -21.92 -10.80
C ASP A 119 -10.50 -23.30 -11.23
N GLY A 120 -9.94 -24.04 -10.26
CA GLY A 120 -9.34 -25.36 -10.51
C GLY A 120 -7.94 -25.31 -11.10
N ALA A 121 -7.31 -24.13 -11.23
CA ALA A 121 -5.95 -24.01 -11.75
C ALA A 121 -4.92 -24.81 -10.93
N LEU A 122 -5.14 -24.95 -9.62
CA LEU A 122 -4.34 -25.81 -8.75
C LEU A 122 -4.49 -27.32 -9.04
N ARG A 123 -5.52 -27.73 -9.79
CA ARG A 123 -5.73 -29.12 -10.18
C ARG A 123 -4.99 -29.50 -11.48
N LYS A 124 -4.46 -28.51 -12.21
CA LYS A 124 -3.68 -28.76 -13.43
C LYS A 124 -2.25 -29.21 -13.06
N PRO A 125 -1.80 -30.41 -13.47
CA PRO A 125 -0.47 -30.94 -13.12
C PRO A 125 0.68 -30.02 -13.53
N ASP A 126 0.55 -29.31 -14.64
CA ASP A 126 1.56 -28.35 -15.14
C ASP A 126 1.84 -27.20 -14.18
N ASN A 127 0.91 -26.87 -13.29
CA ASN A 127 1.08 -25.81 -12.30
C ASN A 127 1.78 -26.31 -11.02
N TRP A 128 1.84 -27.63 -10.79
CA TRP A 128 2.41 -28.20 -9.55
C TRP A 128 3.90 -27.98 -9.45
N LYS A 129 4.63 -27.98 -10.57
CA LYS A 129 6.07 -27.65 -10.60
C LYS A 129 6.39 -26.25 -10.03
N HIS A 130 5.41 -25.33 -10.05
CA HIS A 130 5.53 -23.99 -9.51
C HIS A 130 5.06 -23.87 -8.06
N LEU A 131 4.52 -24.93 -7.46
CA LEU A 131 3.91 -24.92 -6.12
C LEU A 131 4.73 -25.74 -5.09
N THR A 132 5.97 -26.09 -5.42
CA THR A 132 6.78 -27.03 -4.65
C THR A 132 7.31 -26.48 -3.32
N ASN A 133 7.39 -25.15 -3.15
CA ASN A 133 7.90 -24.55 -1.92
C ASN A 133 7.03 -23.38 -1.46
N PRO A 134 6.17 -23.56 -0.42
CA PRO A 134 5.31 -22.50 0.09
C PRO A 134 6.08 -21.42 0.88
N PHE A 135 7.30 -21.71 1.33
CA PHE A 135 8.12 -20.77 2.12
C PHE A 135 8.94 -19.84 1.23
N LYS A 136 9.35 -20.32 0.07
CA LYS A 136 9.97 -19.53 -1.00
C LYS A 136 9.08 -19.68 -2.21
N PRO A 137 8.17 -18.70 -2.48
CA PRO A 137 7.19 -18.86 -3.53
C PRO A 137 7.89 -19.11 -4.86
N SER A 138 7.87 -20.38 -5.32
CA SER A 138 8.44 -20.79 -6.61
C SER A 138 7.65 -20.21 -7.80
N TRP A 139 6.49 -19.58 -7.51
CA TRP A 139 5.64 -18.91 -8.49
C TRP A 139 5.85 -17.41 -8.59
N GLY A 140 6.75 -16.81 -7.79
CA GLY A 140 6.93 -15.36 -7.77
C GLY A 140 8.18 -14.87 -7.05
N GLU A 141 8.26 -13.57 -6.85
CA GLU A 141 9.34 -12.89 -6.15
C GLU A 141 9.43 -13.36 -4.69
N PRO A 142 10.63 -13.71 -4.17
CA PRO A 142 10.81 -14.10 -2.78
C PRO A 142 10.32 -13.02 -1.80
N TYR A 143 9.63 -13.42 -0.74
CA TYR A 143 9.07 -12.46 0.22
C TYR A 143 10.12 -11.55 0.86
N ILE A 144 11.33 -12.07 1.13
CA ILE A 144 12.39 -11.27 1.73
C ILE A 144 12.91 -10.17 0.77
N GLU A 145 12.95 -10.45 -0.53
CA GLU A 145 13.34 -9.47 -1.54
C GLU A 145 12.30 -8.33 -1.62
N GLN A 146 11.00 -8.69 -1.53
CA GLN A 146 9.93 -7.71 -1.42
C GLN A 146 10.07 -6.85 -0.15
N VAL A 147 10.41 -7.45 1.00
CA VAL A 147 10.68 -6.70 2.24
C VAL A 147 11.81 -5.70 2.01
N VAL A 148 12.94 -6.13 1.48
CA VAL A 148 14.12 -5.27 1.29
C VAL A 148 13.80 -4.08 0.40
N ARG A 149 13.18 -4.30 -0.77
CA ARG A 149 12.86 -3.19 -1.68
C ARG A 149 11.79 -2.25 -1.12
N MET A 150 10.75 -2.80 -0.47
CA MET A 150 9.66 -1.99 0.10
C MET A 150 10.13 -1.17 1.32
N MET A 151 10.96 -1.74 2.19
CA MET A 151 11.58 -0.98 3.28
C MET A 151 12.45 0.14 2.74
N GLY A 152 13.26 -0.12 1.71
CA GLY A 152 14.05 0.92 1.06
C GLY A 152 13.20 2.04 0.44
N ALA A 153 12.00 1.73 -0.11
CA ALA A 153 11.08 2.75 -0.61
C ALA A 153 10.44 3.56 0.54
N LEU A 154 10.03 2.88 1.63
CA LEU A 154 9.49 3.53 2.83
C LEU A 154 10.51 4.48 3.47
N ASP A 155 11.77 4.05 3.60
CA ASP A 155 12.83 4.86 4.19
C ASP A 155 13.15 6.09 3.31
N ALA A 156 13.16 5.93 1.98
CA ALA A 156 13.34 7.05 1.06
C ALA A 156 12.18 8.06 1.14
N ALA A 157 10.93 7.58 1.22
CA ALA A 157 9.76 8.44 1.35
C ALA A 157 9.74 9.17 2.72
N ARG A 158 10.12 8.47 3.82
CA ARG A 158 10.32 9.10 5.14
C ARG A 158 11.35 10.23 5.04
N ASP A 159 12.50 9.98 4.42
CA ASP A 159 13.56 10.97 4.34
C ASP A 159 13.15 12.18 3.49
N ALA A 160 12.40 11.97 2.41
CA ALA A 160 11.84 13.03 1.58
C ALA A 160 10.78 13.89 2.30
N ALA A 161 10.04 13.29 3.23
CA ALA A 161 8.96 13.96 3.97
C ALA A 161 9.26 14.10 5.48
N ARG A 162 10.52 14.19 5.87
CA ARG A 162 10.93 14.19 7.28
C ARG A 162 10.25 15.32 8.08
N GLY A 163 9.55 14.92 9.15
CA GLY A 163 8.73 15.83 9.96
C GLY A 163 7.33 16.13 9.42
N HIS A 164 6.97 15.51 8.29
CA HIS A 164 5.71 15.66 7.55
C HIS A 164 5.15 14.27 7.17
N GLU A 165 4.34 14.21 6.12
CA GLU A 165 3.74 12.98 5.65
C GLU A 165 4.06 12.69 4.18
N ALA A 166 4.23 11.40 3.83
CA ALA A 166 4.41 10.94 2.46
C ALA A 166 3.32 9.94 2.07
N VAL A 167 2.98 9.91 0.78
CA VAL A 167 2.09 8.92 0.18
C VAL A 167 2.87 8.09 -0.83
N CYS A 168 2.85 6.77 -0.65
CA CYS A 168 3.44 5.79 -1.57
C CYS A 168 2.35 4.90 -2.13
N VAL A 169 2.09 4.94 -3.45
CA VAL A 169 1.07 4.08 -4.06
C VAL A 169 1.70 2.82 -4.62
N SER A 170 1.22 1.67 -4.17
CA SER A 170 1.76 0.36 -4.51
C SER A 170 0.63 -0.68 -4.67
N HIS A 171 0.91 -1.95 -4.46
CA HIS A 171 0.06 -3.09 -4.77
C HIS A 171 -0.16 -4.00 -3.56
N GLN A 172 -1.12 -4.92 -3.69
CA GLN A 172 -1.60 -5.70 -2.55
C GLN A 172 -0.51 -6.52 -1.86
N LEU A 173 0.25 -7.31 -2.64
CA LEU A 173 1.21 -8.25 -2.02
C LEU A 173 2.41 -7.52 -1.40
N PRO A 174 3.08 -6.57 -2.06
CA PRO A 174 4.19 -5.84 -1.45
C PRO A 174 3.79 -5.09 -0.18
N ILE A 175 2.62 -4.43 -0.16
CA ILE A 175 2.10 -3.74 1.04
C ILE A 175 1.86 -4.73 2.17
N TRP A 176 1.21 -5.86 1.88
CA TRP A 176 0.94 -6.88 2.89
C TRP A 176 2.21 -7.49 3.46
N ILE A 177 3.21 -7.75 2.62
CA ILE A 177 4.48 -8.35 3.03
C ILE A 177 5.28 -7.40 3.93
N VAL A 178 5.43 -6.13 3.54
CA VAL A 178 6.18 -5.17 4.37
C VAL A 178 5.46 -4.89 5.68
N ARG A 179 4.12 -4.77 5.69
CA ARG A 179 3.33 -4.66 6.90
C ARG A 179 3.53 -5.86 7.82
N SER A 180 3.45 -7.08 7.27
CA SER A 180 3.65 -8.31 8.04
C SER A 180 5.05 -8.38 8.67
N PHE A 181 6.07 -7.93 7.94
CA PHE A 181 7.44 -7.87 8.43
C PHE A 181 7.57 -6.88 9.61
N VAL A 182 7.07 -5.65 9.47
CA VAL A 182 7.12 -4.63 10.52
C VAL A 182 6.33 -5.07 11.76
N GLU A 183 5.17 -5.71 11.59
CA GLU A 183 4.36 -6.26 12.68
C GLU A 183 4.90 -7.60 13.23
N ARG A 184 6.08 -8.05 12.77
CA ARG A 184 6.74 -9.32 13.17
C ARG A 184 5.85 -10.55 12.95
N ARG A 185 5.01 -10.52 11.92
CA ARG A 185 4.17 -11.65 11.50
C ARG A 185 4.92 -12.56 10.54
N ARG A 186 4.43 -13.78 10.37
CA ARG A 186 4.93 -14.69 9.34
C ARG A 186 4.64 -14.13 7.95
N LEU A 187 5.64 -14.11 7.06
CA LEU A 187 5.48 -13.64 5.68
C LEU A 187 4.64 -14.62 4.85
N TRP A 188 4.77 -15.93 5.13
CA TRP A 188 3.88 -16.94 4.54
C TRP A 188 2.47 -16.79 5.12
N HIS A 189 1.46 -16.72 4.25
CA HIS A 189 0.09 -16.46 4.65
C HIS A 189 -0.91 -16.97 3.60
N ASP A 190 -2.16 -17.14 4.00
CA ASP A 190 -3.29 -17.36 3.09
C ASP A 190 -3.64 -16.03 2.37
N PRO A 191 -3.54 -15.96 1.02
CA PRO A 191 -3.85 -14.75 0.27
C PRO A 191 -5.25 -14.17 0.53
N ARG A 192 -6.22 -15.00 0.92
CA ARG A 192 -7.60 -14.60 1.22
C ARG A 192 -7.73 -13.78 2.50
N ARG A 193 -6.71 -13.85 3.36
CA ARG A 193 -6.67 -13.17 4.67
C ARG A 193 -5.91 -11.84 4.64
N ARG A 194 -5.46 -11.39 3.48
CA ARG A 194 -4.78 -10.11 3.34
C ARG A 194 -5.73 -8.97 3.66
N GLN A 195 -5.45 -8.21 4.71
CA GLN A 195 -6.12 -6.96 5.01
C GLN A 195 -5.42 -5.84 4.24
N CYS A 196 -5.75 -5.71 2.97
CA CYS A 196 -5.24 -4.70 2.04
C CYS A 196 -6.29 -4.55 0.94
N THR A 197 -7.39 -3.88 1.25
CA THR A 197 -8.52 -3.61 0.34
C THR A 197 -8.11 -2.61 -0.74
N LEU A 198 -8.79 -2.56 -1.88
CA LEU A 198 -8.57 -1.53 -2.91
C LEU A 198 -8.66 -0.14 -2.29
N ALA A 199 -7.75 0.75 -2.65
CA ALA A 199 -7.63 2.11 -2.12
C ALA A 199 -7.56 2.21 -0.59
N SER A 200 -7.08 1.14 0.09
CA SER A 200 -6.78 1.17 1.52
C SER A 200 -5.42 1.78 1.79
N LEU A 201 -5.26 2.34 3.00
CA LEU A 201 -4.02 2.89 3.50
C LEU A 201 -3.45 1.99 4.60
N THR A 202 -2.17 1.68 4.51
CA THR A 202 -1.36 1.18 5.61
C THR A 202 -0.35 2.27 5.99
N SER A 203 -0.49 2.86 7.17
CA SER A 203 0.28 4.03 7.58
C SER A 203 1.35 3.62 8.58
N PHE A 204 2.60 3.94 8.29
CA PHE A 204 3.76 3.71 9.14
C PHE A 204 4.17 5.02 9.79
N THR A 205 4.07 5.10 11.12
CA THR A 205 4.54 6.26 11.88
C THR A 205 5.98 6.01 12.29
N TYR A 206 6.86 6.93 11.90
CA TYR A 206 8.25 6.96 12.28
C TYR A 206 8.48 7.97 13.39
N GLN A 207 9.37 7.62 14.31
CA GLN A 207 10.03 8.56 15.22
C GLN A 207 11.52 8.51 14.90
N GLY A 208 12.02 9.58 14.29
CA GLY A 208 13.34 9.56 13.65
C GLY A 208 13.36 8.48 12.55
N ASP A 209 14.24 7.48 12.69
CA ASP A 209 14.41 6.39 11.71
C ASP A 209 13.68 5.10 12.11
N LYS A 210 12.94 5.10 13.23
CA LYS A 210 12.28 3.89 13.74
C LYS A 210 10.77 3.95 13.51
N ILE A 211 10.20 2.87 12.97
CA ILE A 211 8.75 2.69 12.91
C ILE A 211 8.25 2.38 14.33
N VAL A 212 7.35 3.21 14.84
CA VAL A 212 6.76 3.08 16.18
C VAL A 212 5.30 2.65 16.17
N SER A 213 4.61 2.84 15.04
CA SER A 213 3.20 2.45 14.90
C SER A 213 2.86 2.07 13.47
N VAL A 214 1.87 1.18 13.33
CA VAL A 214 1.26 0.81 12.04
C VAL A 214 -0.25 0.95 12.16
N GLY A 215 -0.85 1.78 11.30
CA GLY A 215 -2.29 1.99 11.18
C GLY A 215 -2.84 1.38 9.91
N TYR A 216 -4.16 1.13 9.88
CA TYR A 216 -4.86 0.68 8.67
C TYR A 216 -6.22 1.36 8.55
N THR A 217 -6.51 1.95 7.38
CA THR A 217 -7.78 2.60 7.09
C THR A 217 -8.27 2.28 5.68
N GLU A 218 -9.58 2.33 5.46
CA GLU A 218 -10.25 2.03 4.19
C GLU A 218 -11.17 3.19 3.76
N PRO A 219 -10.64 4.30 3.25
CA PRO A 219 -11.44 5.49 2.92
C PRO A 219 -12.55 5.23 1.89
N ALA A 220 -12.31 4.31 0.97
CA ALA A 220 -13.23 3.97 -0.12
C ALA A 220 -14.01 2.67 0.12
N VAL A 221 -14.14 2.17 1.36
CA VAL A 221 -14.75 0.87 1.65
C VAL A 221 -16.21 0.77 1.20
N ASP A 222 -16.93 1.87 1.22
CA ASP A 222 -18.32 1.98 0.72
C ASP A 222 -18.43 1.75 -0.78
N LEU A 223 -17.40 2.14 -1.55
CA LEU A 223 -17.30 1.92 -2.99
C LEU A 223 -16.85 0.50 -3.37
N VAL A 224 -16.21 -0.23 -2.45
CA VAL A 224 -15.71 -1.58 -2.74
C VAL A 224 -16.86 -2.56 -2.84
N PRO A 225 -17.06 -3.24 -4.01
CA PRO A 225 -18.06 -4.28 -4.15
C PRO A 225 -17.93 -5.34 -3.05
N PRO A 226 -19.03 -5.82 -2.45
CA PRO A 226 -18.99 -6.74 -1.30
C PRO A 226 -18.12 -7.98 -1.52
N HIS A 227 -18.08 -8.50 -2.75
CA HIS A 227 -17.29 -9.68 -3.09
C HIS A 227 -15.77 -9.42 -3.19
N LEU A 228 -15.33 -8.16 -3.29
CA LEU A 228 -13.93 -7.74 -3.33
C LEU A 228 -13.39 -7.27 -1.97
N ARG A 229 -14.23 -7.14 -0.96
CA ARG A 229 -13.82 -6.74 0.38
C ARG A 229 -12.91 -7.78 1.03
N ALA A 230 -11.97 -7.34 1.84
CA ALA A 230 -11.10 -8.23 2.62
C ALA A 230 -11.95 -9.19 3.47
N GLY A 231 -11.63 -10.49 3.45
CA GLY A 231 -12.39 -11.50 4.20
C GLY A 231 -13.76 -11.91 3.63
N ALA A 232 -14.21 -11.34 2.50
CA ALA A 232 -15.47 -11.74 1.88
C ALA A 232 -15.43 -13.22 1.43
N LYS A 233 -16.52 -13.96 1.69
CA LYS A 233 -16.66 -15.36 1.24
C LYS A 233 -16.72 -15.40 -0.30
N PRO A 234 -16.13 -16.43 -0.95
CA PRO A 234 -16.24 -16.60 -2.41
C PRO A 234 -17.71 -16.70 -2.83
N VAL A 235 -18.11 -15.89 -3.80
CA VAL A 235 -19.44 -16.03 -4.41
C VAL A 235 -19.34 -17.18 -5.43
N LYS A 236 -20.21 -18.19 -5.31
CA LYS A 236 -20.31 -19.29 -6.30
C LYS A 236 -20.54 -18.69 -7.70
N GLY A 237 -19.65 -18.99 -8.64
CA GLY A 237 -19.80 -18.61 -10.06
C GLY A 237 -19.11 -17.30 -10.49
N LYS A 238 -18.50 -16.52 -9.58
CA LYS A 238 -17.61 -15.41 -9.95
C LYS A 238 -16.25 -15.69 -9.34
N SER A 239 -15.25 -15.96 -10.16
CA SER A 239 -13.87 -16.03 -9.71
C SER A 239 -13.54 -14.67 -9.11
N LYS A 240 -13.03 -14.65 -7.85
CA LYS A 240 -12.29 -13.50 -7.40
C LYS A 240 -11.05 -13.45 -8.27
N ALA A 241 -11.04 -12.60 -9.29
CA ALA A 241 -9.80 -12.15 -9.86
C ALA A 241 -9.09 -11.43 -8.70
N PHE A 242 -8.16 -12.12 -8.05
CA PHE A 242 -7.19 -11.45 -7.21
C PHE A 242 -6.34 -10.64 -8.19
N GLY A 243 -6.73 -9.39 -8.37
CA GLY A 243 -5.78 -8.41 -8.85
C GLY A 243 -4.57 -8.54 -7.92
N ALA A 244 -3.44 -8.83 -8.53
CA ALA A 244 -2.17 -8.89 -7.84
C ALA A 244 -1.97 -7.66 -7.01
#